data_0593655cb5c53418c0e8f791aef1f7d5
#
_entry.id   0593655cb5c53418c0e8f791aef1f7d5
#
_cell.length_a   1.000
_cell.length_b   1.000
_cell.length_c   1.000
_cell.angle_alpha   90.00
_cell.angle_beta   90.00
_cell.angle_gamma   90.00
#
_symmetry.space_group_name_H-M   'P 1'
#
loop_
_entity.id
_entity.type
_entity.pdbx_description
1 polymer ?
#
loop_
_entity_poly.entity_id
_entity_poly.type
_entity_poly.pdbx_seq_one_letter_code
_entity_poly.pdbx_strand_id
1 'polypeptide(L)'
;MAGYIGDEVMPGPSTDSDEDLEAFIRDTLGTTFHPVGTCRMGRDPLAVVDPKLKLHGIEGLRVIDASVMPNVISGNTNAPVIMIAERAAQMIIDEHRQAARA
;
A
#
# COMPACT_ATOMS: atom_id res chain seq x y z
N MET A 1 23.78 -10.52 24.63
CA MET A 1 23.26 -9.20 24.20
C MET A 1 23.08 -8.20 25.35
N ALA A 2 22.91 -8.65 26.58
CA ALA A 2 22.66 -7.75 27.74
C ALA A 2 23.69 -6.60 27.92
N GLY A 3 24.93 -6.75 27.48
CA GLY A 3 25.95 -5.68 27.57
C GLY A 3 25.84 -4.54 26.53
N TYR A 4 24.87 -4.63 25.60
CA TYR A 4 24.65 -3.63 24.56
C TYR A 4 23.28 -2.94 24.65
N ILE A 5 22.47 -3.32 25.66
CA ILE A 5 21.13 -2.80 25.89
C ILE A 5 21.19 -1.94 27.15
N GLY A 6 20.85 -0.66 27.03
CA GLY A 6 20.65 0.24 28.16
C GLY A 6 19.25 0.11 28.75
N ASP A 7 18.88 1.06 29.58
CA ASP A 7 17.54 1.13 30.16
C ASP A 7 16.48 1.38 29.06
N GLU A 8 15.31 0.79 29.25
CA GLU A 8 14.17 1.02 28.36
C GLU A 8 13.71 2.49 28.47
N VAL A 9 13.65 3.18 27.34
CA VAL A 9 13.27 4.59 27.27
C VAL A 9 11.80 4.75 26.86
N MET A 10 11.29 3.85 26.03
CA MET A 10 9.95 3.90 25.48
C MET A 10 9.42 2.47 25.25
N PRO A 11 8.27 2.08 25.79
CA PRO A 11 7.31 2.89 26.58
C PRO A 11 7.81 3.31 27.96
N GLY A 12 8.88 2.69 28.49
CA GLY A 12 9.46 2.95 29.79
C GLY A 12 8.99 1.97 30.88
N PRO A 13 9.76 1.83 31.97
CA PRO A 13 9.56 0.81 33.00
C PRO A 13 8.27 0.95 33.81
N SER A 14 7.54 2.06 33.66
CA SER A 14 6.24 2.28 34.31
C SER A 14 5.04 1.79 33.50
N THR A 15 5.25 1.35 32.27
CA THR A 15 4.21 0.86 31.34
C THR A 15 4.25 -0.66 31.33
N ASP A 16 3.69 -1.29 32.34
CA ASP A 16 3.87 -2.75 32.60
C ASP A 16 2.54 -3.53 32.48
N SER A 17 1.40 -2.86 32.51
CA SER A 17 0.10 -3.49 32.30
C SER A 17 -0.35 -3.41 30.82
N ASP A 18 -1.20 -4.33 30.39
CA ASP A 18 -1.82 -4.29 29.05
C ASP A 18 -2.60 -2.98 28.83
N GLU A 19 -3.22 -2.46 29.90
CA GLU A 19 -4.00 -1.21 29.85
C GLU A 19 -3.09 0.01 29.64
N ASP A 20 -1.93 0.06 30.31
CA ASP A 20 -0.94 1.12 30.11
C ASP A 20 -0.29 1.03 28.72
N LEU A 21 0.00 -0.18 28.24
CA LEU A 21 0.52 -0.41 26.90
C LEU A 21 -0.49 0.01 25.83
N GLU A 22 -1.77 -0.30 26.00
CA GLU A 22 -2.81 0.13 25.06
C GLU A 22 -2.95 1.65 25.03
N ALA A 23 -2.92 2.31 26.19
CA ALA A 23 -2.95 3.76 26.28
C ALA A 23 -1.72 4.39 25.61
N PHE A 24 -0.53 3.85 25.85
CA PHE A 24 0.70 4.30 25.22
C PHE A 24 0.65 4.15 23.69
N ILE A 25 0.18 3.00 23.17
CA ILE A 25 0.04 2.77 21.73
C ILE A 25 -0.91 3.80 21.12
N ARG A 26 -2.05 4.07 21.75
CA ARG A 26 -3.03 5.06 21.26
C ARG A 26 -2.47 6.47 21.19
N ASP A 27 -1.64 6.84 22.15
CA ASP A 27 -1.04 8.18 22.26
C ASP A 27 0.15 8.36 21.30
N THR A 28 0.91 7.29 21.04
CA THR A 28 2.17 7.37 20.29
C THR A 28 2.09 6.80 18.86
N LEU A 29 0.97 6.15 18.50
CA LEU A 29 0.80 5.54 17.18
C LEU A 29 0.94 6.58 16.07
N GLY A 30 1.82 6.30 15.12
CA GLY A 30 2.06 7.14 13.96
C GLY A 30 1.98 6.37 12.65
N THR A 31 2.05 7.10 11.55
CA THR A 31 2.11 6.52 10.21
C THR A 31 3.56 6.24 9.80
N THR A 32 3.78 5.16 9.05
CA THR A 32 5.04 4.88 8.34
C THR A 32 5.07 5.45 6.93
N PHE A 33 4.09 6.28 6.57
CA PHE A 33 3.98 6.96 5.27
C PHE A 33 3.90 6.02 4.05
N HIS A 34 3.22 4.88 4.22
CA HIS A 34 2.96 3.92 3.14
C HIS A 34 1.46 3.75 2.87
N PRO A 35 0.73 4.84 2.49
CA PRO A 35 -0.70 4.74 2.21
C PRO A 35 -0.95 3.97 0.92
N VAL A 36 -1.97 3.09 0.94
CA VAL A 36 -2.43 2.30 -0.21
C VAL A 36 -3.95 2.18 -0.20
N GLY A 37 -4.54 1.67 -1.28
CA GLY A 37 -5.91 1.15 -1.28
C GLY A 37 -7.02 2.16 -1.59
N THR A 38 -6.75 3.45 -1.73
CA THR A 38 -7.79 4.46 -2.02
C THR A 38 -8.40 4.32 -3.42
N CYS A 39 -7.70 3.69 -4.37
CA CYS A 39 -8.20 3.31 -5.70
C CYS A 39 -8.01 1.81 -5.93
N ARG A 40 -8.31 0.98 -4.92
CA ARG A 40 -7.96 -0.44 -4.93
C ARG A 40 -8.47 -1.17 -6.18
N MET A 41 -7.63 -2.06 -6.70
CA MET A 41 -8.02 -2.94 -7.78
C MET A 41 -8.91 -4.08 -7.29
N GLY A 42 -9.82 -4.52 -8.16
CA GLY A 42 -10.68 -5.66 -7.87
C GLY A 42 -11.74 -5.89 -8.94
N ARG A 43 -12.58 -6.89 -8.69
CA ARG A 43 -13.73 -7.25 -9.53
C ARG A 43 -15.07 -7.06 -8.82
N ASP A 44 -15.03 -6.69 -7.57
CA ASP A 44 -16.21 -6.45 -6.74
C ASP A 44 -16.71 -5.00 -6.92
N PRO A 45 -17.97 -4.71 -6.52
CA PRO A 45 -18.59 -3.40 -6.73
C PRO A 45 -17.91 -2.21 -6.01
N LEU A 46 -17.03 -2.48 -5.04
CA LEU A 46 -16.30 -1.46 -4.29
C LEU A 46 -14.89 -1.21 -4.87
N ALA A 47 -14.47 -1.99 -5.87
CA ALA A 47 -13.21 -1.76 -6.56
C ALA A 47 -13.29 -0.51 -7.44
N VAL A 48 -12.23 0.30 -7.43
CA VAL A 48 -12.16 1.52 -8.24
C VAL A 48 -11.59 1.22 -9.62
N VAL A 49 -10.61 0.33 -9.70
CA VAL A 49 -10.03 -0.11 -10.98
C VAL A 49 -10.09 -1.63 -11.12
N ASP A 50 -10.10 -2.09 -12.37
CA ASP A 50 -10.03 -3.51 -12.72
C ASP A 50 -8.60 -4.06 -12.57
N PRO A 51 -8.36 -5.39 -12.76
CA PRO A 51 -7.01 -5.96 -12.73
C PRO A 51 -6.06 -5.47 -13.84
N LYS A 52 -6.55 -4.71 -14.83
CA LYS A 52 -5.75 -4.00 -15.83
C LYS A 52 -5.56 -2.53 -15.49
N LEU A 53 -5.91 -2.14 -14.26
CA LEU A 53 -5.80 -0.80 -13.71
C LEU A 53 -6.69 0.25 -14.43
N LYS A 54 -7.70 -0.20 -15.18
CA LYS A 54 -8.68 0.66 -15.83
C LYS A 54 -9.77 1.04 -14.83
N LEU A 55 -10.16 2.31 -14.85
CA LEU A 55 -11.21 2.82 -13.98
C LEU A 55 -12.56 2.19 -14.34
N HIS A 56 -13.29 1.69 -13.36
CA HIS A 56 -14.65 1.19 -13.59
C HIS A 56 -15.58 2.34 -13.98
N GLY A 57 -16.35 2.14 -15.06
CA GLY A 57 -17.34 3.10 -15.52
C GLY A 57 -16.81 4.30 -16.33
N ILE A 58 -15.50 4.44 -16.51
CA ILE A 58 -14.89 5.50 -17.33
C ILE A 58 -13.87 4.87 -18.28
N GLU A 59 -14.08 5.09 -19.57
CA GLU A 59 -13.16 4.56 -20.59
C GLU A 59 -11.92 5.46 -20.75
N GLY A 60 -10.81 4.83 -21.14
CA GLY A 60 -9.56 5.53 -21.46
C GLY A 60 -8.76 6.03 -20.26
N LEU A 61 -9.20 5.77 -19.02
CA LEU A 61 -8.53 6.21 -17.81
C LEU A 61 -8.00 5.03 -16.97
N ARG A 62 -6.81 5.19 -16.41
CA ARG A 62 -6.17 4.25 -15.47
C ARG A 62 -5.65 4.98 -14.24
N VAL A 63 -5.54 4.23 -13.14
CA VAL A 63 -4.78 4.63 -11.95
C VAL A 63 -3.60 3.68 -11.81
N ILE A 64 -2.37 4.23 -11.68
CA ILE A 64 -1.13 3.44 -11.70
C ILE A 64 -0.19 3.98 -10.61
N ASP A 65 -0.52 3.69 -9.36
CA ASP A 65 0.27 4.05 -8.18
C ASP A 65 -0.05 3.14 -6.99
N ALA A 66 0.45 3.46 -5.80
CA ALA A 66 0.21 2.67 -4.59
C ALA A 66 -1.27 2.53 -4.22
N SER A 67 -2.12 3.47 -4.64
CA SER A 67 -3.55 3.46 -4.29
C SER A 67 -4.30 2.26 -4.86
N VAL A 68 -3.79 1.62 -5.93
CA VAL A 68 -4.41 0.44 -6.53
C VAL A 68 -4.18 -0.84 -5.74
N MET A 69 -3.25 -0.87 -4.81
CA MET A 69 -3.01 -2.06 -3.98
C MET A 69 -4.21 -2.33 -3.06
N PRO A 70 -4.78 -3.55 -3.07
CA PRO A 70 -5.92 -3.87 -2.19
C PRO A 70 -5.58 -3.86 -0.70
N ASN A 71 -4.33 -4.20 -0.37
CA ASN A 71 -3.82 -4.25 1.00
C ASN A 71 -2.39 -3.70 1.05
N VAL A 72 -2.01 -3.18 2.21
CA VAL A 72 -0.61 -2.83 2.47
C VAL A 72 0.23 -4.11 2.55
N ILE A 73 1.41 -4.09 1.96
CA ILE A 73 2.38 -5.19 2.05
C ILE A 73 3.17 -5.11 3.36
N SER A 74 3.88 -6.19 3.70
CA SER A 74 4.71 -6.29 4.92
C SER A 74 6.05 -5.55 4.86
N GLY A 75 6.26 -4.72 3.84
CA GLY A 75 7.50 -3.95 3.63
C GLY A 75 7.22 -2.59 3.00
N ASN A 76 8.29 -1.87 2.66
CA ASN A 76 8.20 -0.57 2.02
C ASN A 76 7.51 -0.65 0.66
N THR A 77 6.65 0.31 0.35
CA THR A 77 5.79 0.29 -0.84
C THR A 77 6.48 0.72 -2.14
N ASN A 78 7.70 1.27 -2.09
CA ASN A 78 8.37 1.80 -3.27
C ASN A 78 8.64 0.73 -4.36
N ALA A 79 9.22 -0.40 -3.99
CA ALA A 79 9.52 -1.46 -4.96
C ALA A 79 8.27 -2.03 -5.64
N PRO A 80 7.17 -2.40 -4.93
CA PRO A 80 5.94 -2.81 -5.59
C PRO A 80 5.27 -1.71 -6.42
N VAL A 81 5.39 -0.43 -6.05
CA VAL A 81 4.87 0.67 -6.89
C VAL A 81 5.60 0.73 -8.23
N ILE A 82 6.92 0.63 -8.22
CA ILE A 82 7.73 0.56 -9.46
C ILE A 82 7.31 -0.65 -10.30
N MET A 83 7.14 -1.82 -9.69
CA MET A 83 6.69 -3.03 -10.40
C MET A 83 5.29 -2.85 -11.01
N ILE A 84 4.35 -2.23 -10.29
CA ILE A 84 3.01 -1.93 -10.80
C ILE A 84 3.10 -1.00 -12.00
N ALA A 85 3.92 0.05 -11.94
CA ALA A 85 4.11 1.01 -13.00
C ALA A 85 4.71 0.37 -14.26
N GLU A 86 5.78 -0.41 -14.11
CA GLU A 86 6.40 -1.17 -15.21
C GLU A 86 5.42 -2.14 -15.86
N ARG A 87 4.68 -2.90 -15.06
CA ARG A 87 3.67 -3.83 -15.57
C ARG A 87 2.54 -3.12 -16.31
N ALA A 88 2.07 -1.98 -15.78
CA ALA A 88 1.04 -1.17 -16.40
C ALA A 88 1.51 -0.57 -17.74
N ALA A 89 2.73 -0.05 -17.79
CA ALA A 89 3.33 0.45 -19.01
C ALA A 89 3.35 -0.63 -20.12
N GLN A 90 3.77 -1.85 -19.78
CA GLN A 90 3.76 -2.97 -20.73
C GLN A 90 2.35 -3.31 -21.22
N MET A 91 1.34 -3.33 -20.32
CA MET A 91 -0.06 -3.56 -20.74
C MET A 91 -0.56 -2.48 -21.71
N ILE A 92 -0.22 -1.21 -21.49
CA ILE A 92 -0.60 -0.10 -22.35
C ILE A 92 0.05 -0.26 -23.73
N ILE A 93 1.34 -0.56 -23.79
CA ILE A 93 2.08 -0.78 -25.04
C ILE A 93 1.46 -1.92 -25.84
N ASP A 94 1.16 -3.04 -25.17
CA ASP A 94 0.60 -4.22 -25.83
C ASP A 94 -0.82 -3.96 -26.38
N GLU A 95 -1.67 -3.23 -25.65
CA GLU A 95 -2.99 -2.81 -26.10
C GLU A 95 -2.89 -1.91 -27.34
N HIS A 96 -2.00 -0.93 -27.36
CA HIS A 96 -1.79 -0.06 -28.52
C HIS A 96 -1.27 -0.82 -29.72
N ARG A 97 -0.36 -1.78 -29.54
CA ARG A 97 0.14 -2.63 -30.64
C ARG A 97 -0.96 -3.53 -31.22
N GLN A 98 -1.85 -4.04 -30.37
CA GLN A 98 -2.98 -4.85 -30.83
C GLN A 98 -3.98 -4.00 -31.62
N ALA A 99 -4.32 -2.82 -31.11
CA ALA A 99 -5.23 -1.90 -31.80
C ALA A 99 -4.69 -1.43 -33.17
N ALA A 100 -3.38 -1.24 -33.30
CA ALA A 100 -2.75 -0.85 -34.56
C ALA A 100 -2.68 -1.99 -35.62
N ARG A 101 -2.98 -3.23 -35.24
CA ARG A 101 -2.97 -4.41 -36.13
C ARG A 101 -4.38 -4.86 -36.52
N ALA A 102 -5.41 -4.30 -35.88
CA ALA A 102 -6.81 -4.61 -36.17
C ALA A 102 -7.39 -3.67 -37.21
#